data_952b35bbd8f128f6cfe7f25a41fe462d
#
_entry.id   952b35bbd8f128f6cfe7f25a41fe462d
#
_cell.length_a   1.000
_cell.length_b   1.000
_cell.length_c   1.000
_cell.angle_alpha   90.00
_cell.angle_beta   90.00
_cell.angle_gamma   90.00
#
_symmetry.space_group_name_H-M   'P 1'
#
loop_
_entity.id
_entity.type
_entity.pdbx_description
1 polymer ?
#
loop_
_entity_poly.entity_id
_entity_poly.type
_entity_poly.pdbx_seq_one_letter_code
_entity_poly.pdbx_strand_id
1 'polypeptide(L)'
;RLVGSEMCIRDRYLAGGMSTEQFYGIDAFQKNILNGIGTIAFPLFCLLLSEGFFYTKNRKRYIGGMLAFALISEVPFDIGFFSRYSIAEGTFPFYLQYQNVFFTLFLGLLTLVIIEKVALKISGDGRKSKVTKILCQLGVVIIMAIIAELVKCDYGSQGIVYVSMLYFLRKSRLLQSAGFLIMYMVTTGNQPTIFIVVAALIILLYNGKRGNLSIKYFFYWFYPVHISLLYGASLLFK
;
A
#
# COMPACT_ATOMS: atom_id res chain seq x y z
N ARG A 1 -9.84 -10.63 -11.96
CA ARG A 1 -10.27 -10.95 -10.58
C ARG A 1 -9.53 -10.07 -9.60
N LEU A 2 -9.97 -8.84 -9.53
CA LEU A 2 -9.55 -7.86 -8.52
C LEU A 2 -10.42 -8.07 -7.27
N VAL A 3 -10.14 -9.08 -6.49
CA VAL A 3 -10.92 -9.37 -5.27
C VAL A 3 -10.22 -8.82 -4.01
N GLY A 4 -9.03 -8.27 -4.13
CA GLY A 4 -8.21 -7.90 -2.97
C GLY A 4 -8.21 -6.43 -2.58
N SER A 5 -8.40 -5.51 -3.52
CA SER A 5 -8.10 -4.10 -3.28
C SER A 5 -9.26 -3.26 -2.72
N GLU A 6 -10.47 -3.78 -2.70
CA GLU A 6 -11.64 -2.98 -2.31
C GLU A 6 -12.29 -3.37 -0.98
N MET A 7 -11.82 -4.43 -0.35
CA MET A 7 -12.30 -4.72 0.99
C MET A 7 -11.57 -3.87 2.02
N CYS A 8 -12.21 -2.79 2.42
CA CYS A 8 -11.84 -2.08 3.64
C CYS A 8 -11.76 -3.09 4.81
N ILE A 9 -10.81 -2.86 5.70
CA ILE A 9 -10.65 -3.60 6.96
C ILE A 9 -12.00 -3.94 7.58
N ARG A 10 -12.93 -2.99 7.60
CA ARG A 10 -14.27 -3.15 8.13
C ARG A 10 -15.13 -4.17 7.37
N ASP A 11 -15.07 -4.24 6.05
CA ASP A 11 -15.89 -5.18 5.27
C ASP A 11 -15.50 -6.63 5.54
N ARG A 12 -14.20 -6.87 5.75
CA ARG A 12 -13.72 -8.20 6.16
C ARG A 12 -14.13 -8.55 7.60
N TYR A 13 -14.10 -7.58 8.52
CA TYR A 13 -14.59 -7.79 9.89
C TYR A 13 -16.09 -8.07 9.92
N LEU A 14 -16.87 -7.31 9.16
CA LEU A 14 -18.31 -7.49 9.09
C LEU A 14 -18.66 -8.82 8.40
N ALA A 15 -17.99 -9.19 7.32
CA ALA A 15 -18.22 -10.46 6.63
C ALA A 15 -17.77 -11.67 7.47
N GLY A 16 -16.80 -11.52 8.38
CA GLY A 16 -16.24 -12.59 9.20
C GLY A 16 -16.95 -12.81 10.56
N GLY A 17 -17.62 -11.81 11.09
CA GLY A 17 -18.15 -11.83 12.47
C GLY A 17 -19.63 -11.49 12.65
N MET A 18 -20.26 -10.82 11.70
CA MET A 18 -21.66 -10.43 11.80
C MET A 18 -22.57 -11.47 11.15
N SER A 19 -23.76 -11.66 11.71
CA SER A 19 -24.84 -12.36 11.02
C SER A 19 -25.20 -11.58 9.74
N THR A 20 -25.70 -12.27 8.73
CA THR A 20 -26.14 -11.66 7.47
C THR A 20 -27.12 -10.51 7.71
N GLU A 21 -27.96 -10.59 8.71
CA GLU A 21 -28.94 -9.57 9.10
C GLU A 21 -28.27 -8.30 9.66
N GLN A 22 -27.22 -8.44 10.46
CA GLN A 22 -26.45 -7.29 10.97
C GLN A 22 -25.64 -6.59 9.85
N PHE A 23 -25.19 -7.35 8.86
CA PHE A 23 -24.48 -6.81 7.69
C PHE A 23 -25.39 -5.97 6.80
N TYR A 24 -26.66 -6.37 6.64
CA TYR A 24 -27.66 -5.62 5.87
C TYR A 24 -28.22 -4.39 6.62
N GLY A 25 -28.04 -4.31 7.95
CA GLY A 25 -28.47 -3.16 8.76
C GLY A 25 -27.59 -1.91 8.64
N ILE A 26 -26.41 -2.00 7.97
CA ILE A 26 -25.58 -0.83 7.71
C ILE A 26 -25.99 -0.25 6.36
N ASP A 27 -26.47 0.99 6.36
CA ASP A 27 -26.84 1.70 5.15
C ASP A 27 -25.71 1.65 4.11
N ALA A 28 -26.06 1.32 2.85
CA ALA A 28 -25.10 1.28 1.74
C ALA A 28 -24.28 2.59 1.61
N PHE A 29 -24.87 3.70 2.03
CA PHE A 29 -24.22 5.00 2.09
C PHE A 29 -23.08 5.04 3.10
N GLN A 30 -23.29 4.55 4.32
CA GLN A 30 -22.23 4.49 5.36
C GLN A 30 -21.09 3.56 4.95
N LYS A 31 -21.43 2.43 4.33
CA LYS A 31 -20.46 1.47 3.80
C LYS A 31 -19.59 2.12 2.73
N ASN A 32 -20.19 2.83 1.78
CA ASN A 32 -19.47 3.50 0.71
C ASN A 32 -18.55 4.60 1.23
N ILE A 33 -18.98 5.39 2.23
CA ILE A 33 -18.15 6.45 2.82
C ILE A 33 -16.91 5.84 3.53
N LEU A 34 -17.10 4.84 4.36
CA LEU A 34 -16.00 4.26 5.15
C LEU A 34 -15.00 3.53 4.26
N ASN A 35 -15.46 2.82 3.24
CA ASN A 35 -14.60 2.22 2.23
C ASN A 35 -13.86 3.29 1.44
N GLY A 36 -14.56 4.35 1.05
CA GLY A 36 -13.98 5.47 0.34
C GLY A 36 -12.87 6.17 1.12
N ILE A 37 -13.06 6.41 2.42
CA ILE A 37 -12.01 6.97 3.30
C ILE A 37 -10.79 6.04 3.33
N GLY A 38 -11.00 4.72 3.43
CA GLY A 38 -9.93 3.74 3.41
C GLY A 38 -9.12 3.76 2.10
N THR A 39 -9.77 3.99 0.96
CA THR A 39 -9.08 4.04 -0.35
C THR A 39 -8.14 5.24 -0.52
N ILE A 40 -8.32 6.32 0.26
CA ILE A 40 -7.42 7.49 0.25
C ILE A 40 -6.07 7.15 0.89
N ALA A 41 -6.05 6.29 1.91
CA ALA A 41 -4.87 6.07 2.75
C ALA A 41 -3.69 5.47 1.97
N PHE A 42 -3.93 4.44 1.15
CA PHE A 42 -2.86 3.72 0.48
C PHE A 42 -2.06 4.57 -0.52
N PRO A 43 -2.67 5.36 -1.45
CA PRO A 43 -1.92 6.28 -2.31
C PRO A 43 -1.07 7.28 -1.54
N LEU A 44 -1.57 7.76 -0.39
CA LEU A 44 -0.81 8.67 0.46
C LEU A 44 0.38 7.96 1.12
N PHE A 45 0.24 6.71 1.55
CA PHE A 45 1.37 5.92 2.03
C PHE A 45 2.41 5.71 0.92
N CYS A 46 2.00 5.43 -0.31
CA CYS A 46 2.92 5.32 -1.46
C CYS A 46 3.66 6.64 -1.72
N LEU A 47 2.96 7.79 -1.64
CA LEU A 47 3.58 9.11 -1.76
C LEU A 47 4.62 9.33 -0.66
N LEU A 48 4.22 9.16 0.61
CA LEU A 48 5.10 9.37 1.76
C LEU A 48 6.29 8.40 1.75
N LEU A 49 6.10 7.17 1.26
CA LEU A 49 7.17 6.19 1.10
C LEU A 49 8.20 6.67 0.07
N SER A 50 7.76 7.13 -1.10
CA SER A 50 8.65 7.62 -2.16
C SER A 50 9.40 8.89 -1.73
N GLU A 51 8.73 9.81 -1.05
CA GLU A 51 9.35 11.01 -0.48
C GLU A 51 10.32 10.62 0.66
N GLY A 52 9.90 9.76 1.56
CA GLY A 52 10.73 9.24 2.65
C GLY A 52 12.00 8.56 2.15
N PHE A 53 11.92 7.79 1.07
CA PHE A 53 13.08 7.19 0.43
C PHE A 53 14.07 8.23 -0.08
N PHE A 54 13.58 9.30 -0.71
CA PHE A 54 14.42 10.36 -1.26
C PHE A 54 15.16 11.15 -0.17
N TYR A 55 14.48 11.48 0.94
CA TYR A 55 15.06 12.28 2.01
C TYR A 55 15.81 11.46 3.08
N THR A 56 15.69 10.15 3.08
CA THR A 56 16.33 9.29 4.10
C THR A 56 17.81 9.08 3.81
N LYS A 57 18.69 9.47 4.76
CA LYS A 57 20.13 9.23 4.69
C LYS A 57 20.47 7.75 4.96
N ASN A 58 19.79 7.10 5.91
CA ASN A 58 20.04 5.70 6.28
C ASN A 58 18.97 4.77 5.70
N ARG A 59 19.15 4.39 4.44
CA ARG A 59 18.21 3.52 3.71
C ARG A 59 18.11 2.11 4.28
N LYS A 60 19.23 1.56 4.78
CA LYS A 60 19.23 0.21 5.40
C LYS A 60 18.30 0.18 6.61
N ARG A 61 18.38 1.21 7.48
CA ARG A 61 17.48 1.33 8.65
C ARG A 61 16.03 1.54 8.23
N TYR A 62 15.77 2.25 7.14
CA TYR A 62 14.41 2.48 6.63
C TYR A 62 13.80 1.19 6.10
N ILE A 63 14.53 0.44 5.28
CA ILE A 63 14.11 -0.86 4.73
C ILE A 63 13.92 -1.87 5.87
N GLY A 64 14.89 -1.99 6.78
CA GLY A 64 14.80 -2.89 7.93
C GLY A 64 13.63 -2.58 8.86
N GLY A 65 13.34 -1.29 9.07
CA GLY A 65 12.17 -0.87 9.84
C GLY A 65 10.86 -1.27 9.14
N MET A 66 10.77 -1.09 7.82
CA MET A 66 9.58 -1.49 7.05
C MET A 66 9.35 -3.01 7.11
N LEU A 67 10.41 -3.80 6.95
CA LEU A 67 10.34 -5.25 7.07
C LEU A 67 9.94 -5.69 8.49
N ALA A 68 10.54 -5.08 9.52
CA ALA A 68 10.20 -5.40 10.91
C ALA A 68 8.71 -5.17 11.19
N PHE A 69 8.15 -4.04 10.71
CA PHE A 69 6.73 -3.77 10.89
C PHE A 69 5.84 -4.61 9.98
N ALA A 70 6.31 -5.05 8.81
CA ALA A 70 5.62 -6.06 8.02
C ALA A 70 5.43 -7.36 8.82
N LEU A 71 6.49 -7.85 9.46
CA LEU A 71 6.45 -9.06 10.29
C LEU A 71 5.63 -8.88 11.58
N ILE A 72 5.78 -7.74 12.27
CA ILE A 72 5.00 -7.45 13.49
C ILE A 72 3.50 -7.35 13.18
N SER A 73 3.14 -6.75 12.05
CA SER A 73 1.75 -6.53 11.67
C SER A 73 1.08 -7.77 11.13
N GLU A 74 1.82 -8.83 10.79
CA GLU A 74 1.26 -10.06 10.25
C GLU A 74 0.35 -10.75 11.25
N VAL A 75 0.77 -10.88 12.49
CA VAL A 75 -0.02 -11.54 13.53
C VAL A 75 -1.38 -10.85 13.75
N PRO A 76 -1.46 -9.54 14.04
CA PRO A 76 -2.76 -8.88 14.18
C PRO A 76 -3.58 -8.86 12.89
N PHE A 77 -2.92 -8.84 11.72
CA PHE A 77 -3.59 -8.90 10.43
C PHE A 77 -4.24 -10.26 10.20
N ASP A 78 -3.51 -11.35 10.40
CA ASP A 78 -4.01 -12.71 10.20
C ASP A 78 -5.10 -13.04 11.20
N ILE A 79 -4.92 -12.72 12.48
CA ILE A 79 -5.95 -12.92 13.50
C ILE A 79 -7.20 -12.11 13.17
N GLY A 80 -7.00 -10.85 12.76
CA GLY A 80 -8.10 -9.95 12.46
C GLY A 80 -8.91 -10.36 11.24
N PHE A 81 -8.28 -10.81 10.17
CA PHE A 81 -8.94 -11.02 8.88
C PHE A 81 -9.10 -12.48 8.48
N PHE A 82 -8.19 -13.34 8.93
CA PHE A 82 -8.06 -14.71 8.42
C PHE A 82 -8.14 -15.78 9.50
N SER A 83 -8.53 -15.44 10.75
CA SER A 83 -8.57 -16.40 11.87
C SER A 83 -9.38 -17.66 11.57
N ARG A 84 -10.50 -17.55 10.87
CA ARG A 84 -11.32 -18.71 10.48
C ARG A 84 -10.60 -19.62 9.48
N TYR A 85 -9.91 -19.03 8.52
CA TYR A 85 -9.17 -19.78 7.49
C TYR A 85 -7.94 -20.44 8.09
N SER A 86 -7.17 -19.71 8.91
CA SER A 86 -5.97 -20.25 9.56
C SER A 86 -6.29 -21.36 10.56
N ILE A 87 -7.41 -21.29 11.28
CA ILE A 87 -7.90 -22.38 12.14
C ILE A 87 -8.29 -23.60 11.29
N ALA A 88 -9.01 -23.40 10.18
CA ALA A 88 -9.43 -24.49 9.30
C ALA A 88 -8.22 -25.19 8.64
N GLU A 89 -7.16 -24.46 8.34
CA GLU A 89 -5.92 -24.99 7.76
C GLU A 89 -4.91 -25.50 8.82
N GLY A 90 -5.22 -25.30 10.12
CA GLY A 90 -4.33 -25.70 11.23
C GLY A 90 -3.04 -24.85 11.33
N THR A 91 -3.03 -23.66 10.76
CA THR A 91 -1.86 -22.74 10.73
C THR A 91 -1.97 -21.56 11.70
N PHE A 92 -3.07 -21.50 12.49
CA PHE A 92 -3.32 -20.42 13.45
C PHE A 92 -2.08 -20.13 14.35
N PRO A 93 -1.69 -18.86 14.55
CA PRO A 93 -2.37 -17.62 14.16
C PRO A 93 -1.99 -17.09 12.76
N PHE A 94 -1.24 -17.81 11.95
CA PHE A 94 -0.70 -17.36 10.67
C PHE A 94 -1.52 -17.85 9.48
N TYR A 95 -1.71 -16.96 8.51
CA TYR A 95 -2.32 -17.26 7.22
C TYR A 95 -1.39 -16.88 6.07
N LEU A 96 -0.50 -17.80 5.68
CA LEU A 96 0.57 -17.57 4.73
C LEU A 96 0.12 -17.27 3.28
N GLN A 97 -1.18 -17.37 3.01
CA GLN A 97 -1.70 -17.16 1.66
C GLN A 97 -2.00 -15.70 1.31
N TYR A 98 -1.88 -14.77 2.26
CA TYR A 98 -2.12 -13.35 2.01
C TYR A 98 -1.32 -12.51 3.01
N GLN A 99 -0.56 -11.53 2.50
CA GLN A 99 0.35 -10.72 3.30
C GLN A 99 -0.17 -9.31 3.49
N ASN A 100 0.10 -8.69 4.64
CA ASN A 100 -0.35 -7.35 4.98
C ASN A 100 0.29 -6.25 4.10
N VAL A 101 -0.29 -5.04 4.16
CA VAL A 101 0.12 -3.87 3.36
C VAL A 101 1.58 -3.47 3.53
N PHE A 102 2.20 -3.71 4.68
CA PHE A 102 3.61 -3.37 4.89
C PHE A 102 4.55 -4.21 4.02
N PHE A 103 4.18 -5.44 3.64
CA PHE A 103 4.95 -6.21 2.66
C PHE A 103 4.93 -5.54 1.29
N THR A 104 3.78 -5.01 0.86
CA THR A 104 3.70 -4.21 -0.39
C THR A 104 4.62 -2.98 -0.32
N LEU A 105 4.56 -2.23 0.79
CA LEU A 105 5.40 -1.05 0.98
C LEU A 105 6.90 -1.41 1.08
N PHE A 106 7.24 -2.52 1.72
CA PHE A 106 8.61 -3.03 1.78
C PHE A 106 9.14 -3.39 0.39
N LEU A 107 8.37 -4.13 -0.41
CA LEU A 107 8.75 -4.46 -1.79
C LEU A 107 8.83 -3.21 -2.66
N GLY A 108 7.92 -2.26 -2.49
CA GLY A 108 7.99 -0.94 -3.14
C GLY A 108 9.29 -0.21 -2.81
N LEU A 109 9.71 -0.22 -1.55
CA LEU A 109 10.97 0.39 -1.11
C LEU A 109 12.20 -0.31 -1.70
N LEU A 110 12.19 -1.65 -1.75
CA LEU A 110 13.24 -2.43 -2.43
C LEU A 110 13.31 -2.11 -3.91
N THR A 111 12.16 -1.96 -4.57
CA THR A 111 12.05 -1.55 -5.97
C THR A 111 12.79 -0.24 -6.21
N LEU A 112 12.55 0.78 -5.36
CA LEU A 112 13.24 2.08 -5.49
C LEU A 112 14.75 1.96 -5.32
N VAL A 113 15.24 1.12 -4.40
CA VAL A 113 16.67 0.86 -4.21
C VAL A 113 17.29 0.25 -5.48
N ILE A 114 16.62 -0.73 -6.08
CA ILE A 114 17.12 -1.41 -7.28
C ILE A 114 17.11 -0.44 -8.48
N ILE A 115 16.02 0.31 -8.64
CA ILE A 115 15.89 1.35 -9.68
C ILE A 115 17.06 2.34 -9.62
N GLU A 116 17.41 2.79 -8.42
CA GLU A 116 18.51 3.74 -8.23
C GLU A 116 19.87 3.11 -8.50
N LYS A 117 20.11 1.87 -8.04
CA LYS A 117 21.34 1.13 -8.35
C LYS A 117 21.52 0.90 -9.86
N VAL A 118 20.44 0.56 -10.57
CA VAL A 118 20.45 0.43 -12.04
C VAL A 118 20.78 1.78 -12.68
N ALA A 119 20.17 2.86 -12.16
CA ALA A 119 20.44 4.20 -12.65
C ALA A 119 21.90 4.63 -12.52
N LEU A 120 22.58 4.20 -11.46
CA LEU A 120 24.00 4.49 -11.21
C LEU A 120 24.95 3.63 -12.05
N LYS A 121 24.57 2.37 -12.36
CA LYS A 121 25.40 1.47 -13.16
C LYS A 121 25.42 1.84 -14.65
N ILE A 122 24.34 2.41 -15.17
CA ILE A 122 24.25 2.80 -16.57
C ILE A 122 24.73 4.25 -16.68
N SER A 123 26.04 4.39 -16.85
CA SER A 123 26.73 5.68 -17.03
C SER A 123 26.79 6.03 -18.52
N GLY A 124 26.38 7.25 -18.88
CA GLY A 124 26.49 7.81 -20.23
C GLY A 124 25.40 8.86 -20.51
N ASP A 125 25.79 9.94 -21.16
CA ASP A 125 24.87 11.05 -21.50
C ASP A 125 24.19 10.87 -22.86
N GLY A 126 24.57 9.86 -23.62
CA GLY A 126 24.01 9.60 -24.95
C GLY A 126 22.54 9.14 -24.89
N ARG A 127 21.80 9.43 -25.97
CA ARG A 127 20.39 9.02 -26.12
C ARG A 127 20.18 7.52 -25.87
N LYS A 128 21.10 6.67 -26.37
CA LYS A 128 21.06 5.21 -26.18
C LYS A 128 21.14 4.84 -24.70
N SER A 129 22.07 5.43 -23.94
CA SER A 129 22.23 5.18 -22.52
C SER A 129 20.99 5.58 -21.72
N LYS A 130 20.38 6.73 -22.04
CA LYS A 130 19.13 7.18 -21.39
C LYS A 130 17.98 6.22 -21.64
N VAL A 131 17.80 5.74 -22.88
CA VAL A 131 16.77 4.75 -23.24
C VAL A 131 17.01 3.44 -22.52
N THR A 132 18.23 2.90 -22.57
CA THR A 132 18.60 1.66 -21.86
C THR A 132 18.31 1.77 -20.37
N LYS A 133 18.66 2.88 -19.74
CA LYS A 133 18.40 3.13 -18.33
C LYS A 133 16.90 3.06 -18.01
N ILE A 134 16.07 3.74 -18.79
CA ILE A 134 14.61 3.72 -18.60
C ILE A 134 14.06 2.30 -18.78
N LEU A 135 14.46 1.60 -19.82
CA LEU A 135 14.00 0.22 -20.08
C LEU A 135 14.40 -0.72 -18.94
N CYS A 136 15.63 -0.64 -18.44
CA CYS A 136 16.07 -1.45 -17.30
C CYS A 136 15.31 -1.11 -16.02
N GLN A 137 15.02 0.17 -15.76
CA GLN A 137 14.23 0.57 -14.59
C GLN A 137 12.79 0.07 -14.69
N LEU A 138 12.17 0.15 -15.88
CA LEU A 138 10.83 -0.42 -16.12
C LEU A 138 10.84 -1.94 -15.96
N GLY A 139 11.87 -2.63 -16.46
CA GLY A 139 12.05 -4.06 -16.24
C GLY A 139 12.10 -4.43 -14.75
N VAL A 140 12.78 -3.63 -13.92
CA VAL A 140 12.79 -3.81 -12.46
C VAL A 140 11.39 -3.67 -11.87
N VAL A 141 10.62 -2.66 -12.29
CA VAL A 141 9.24 -2.47 -11.81
C VAL A 141 8.37 -3.68 -12.15
N ILE A 142 8.47 -4.17 -13.38
CA ILE A 142 7.70 -5.35 -13.84
C ILE A 142 8.06 -6.60 -13.02
N ILE A 143 9.34 -6.88 -12.85
CA ILE A 143 9.80 -8.04 -12.07
C ILE A 143 9.31 -7.94 -10.62
N MET A 144 9.45 -6.78 -9.99
CA MET A 144 9.01 -6.59 -8.61
C MET A 144 7.49 -6.61 -8.45
N ALA A 145 6.74 -6.15 -9.47
CA ALA A 145 5.29 -6.28 -9.51
C ALA A 145 4.87 -7.76 -9.57
N ILE A 146 5.54 -8.58 -10.39
CA ILE A 146 5.30 -10.03 -10.44
C ILE A 146 5.62 -10.67 -9.08
N ILE A 147 6.73 -10.30 -8.45
CA ILE A 147 7.09 -10.81 -7.11
C ILE A 147 6.01 -10.45 -6.09
N ALA A 148 5.49 -9.23 -6.10
CA ALA A 148 4.44 -8.80 -5.18
C ALA A 148 3.14 -9.60 -5.35
N GLU A 149 2.78 -9.98 -6.59
CA GLU A 149 1.65 -10.88 -6.86
C GLU A 149 1.93 -12.31 -6.38
N LEU A 150 3.13 -12.84 -6.61
CA LEU A 150 3.50 -14.19 -6.16
C LEU A 150 3.52 -14.30 -4.63
N VAL A 151 3.98 -13.26 -3.94
CA VAL A 151 3.96 -13.18 -2.47
C VAL A 151 2.55 -12.92 -1.94
N LYS A 152 1.59 -12.57 -2.82
CA LYS A 152 0.20 -12.26 -2.46
C LYS A 152 0.08 -11.10 -1.47
N CYS A 153 0.85 -10.04 -1.70
CA CYS A 153 0.77 -8.82 -0.91
C CYS A 153 -0.58 -8.11 -1.10
N ASP A 154 -1.06 -7.40 -0.07
CA ASP A 154 -2.39 -6.77 -0.02
C ASP A 154 -2.72 -5.90 -1.25
N TYR A 155 -1.78 -5.07 -1.71
CA TYR A 155 -1.94 -4.27 -2.92
C TYR A 155 -1.14 -4.80 -4.12
N GLY A 156 -0.48 -5.95 -4.01
CA GLY A 156 0.21 -6.65 -5.09
C GLY A 156 1.00 -5.74 -6.03
N SER A 157 0.83 -5.96 -7.32
CA SER A 157 1.48 -5.20 -8.40
C SER A 157 1.11 -3.72 -8.40
N GLN A 158 -0.14 -3.37 -8.03
CA GLN A 158 -0.59 -1.97 -7.98
C GLN A 158 0.27 -1.12 -7.05
N GLY A 159 0.59 -1.65 -5.87
CA GLY A 159 1.42 -0.92 -4.91
C GLY A 159 2.81 -0.63 -5.44
N ILE A 160 3.45 -1.59 -6.11
CA ILE A 160 4.76 -1.41 -6.74
C ILE A 160 4.72 -0.35 -7.83
N VAL A 161 3.68 -0.38 -8.66
CA VAL A 161 3.46 0.59 -9.75
C VAL A 161 3.24 1.99 -9.18
N TYR A 162 2.39 2.15 -8.16
CA TYR A 162 2.13 3.46 -7.56
C TYR A 162 3.38 4.07 -6.91
N VAL A 163 4.12 3.30 -6.10
CA VAL A 163 5.36 3.77 -5.48
C VAL A 163 6.37 4.19 -6.54
N SER A 164 6.57 3.38 -7.57
CA SER A 164 7.52 3.65 -8.65
C SER A 164 7.13 4.87 -9.48
N MET A 165 5.86 5.00 -9.86
CA MET A 165 5.33 6.11 -10.63
C MET A 165 5.47 7.42 -9.85
N LEU A 166 5.07 7.44 -8.55
CA LEU A 166 5.20 8.62 -7.70
C LEU A 166 6.67 9.03 -7.53
N TYR A 167 7.60 8.06 -7.48
CA TYR A 167 9.03 8.33 -7.45
C TYR A 167 9.54 8.93 -8.76
N PHE A 168 9.17 8.38 -9.92
CA PHE A 168 9.62 8.90 -11.21
C PHE A 168 9.08 10.30 -11.50
N LEU A 169 7.84 10.57 -11.13
CA LEU A 169 7.16 11.84 -11.37
C LEU A 169 7.36 12.88 -10.24
N ARG A 170 8.24 12.61 -9.26
CA ARG A 170 8.40 13.46 -8.06
C ARG A 170 8.77 14.93 -8.31
N LYS A 171 9.26 15.25 -9.50
CA LYS A 171 9.63 16.63 -9.87
C LYS A 171 8.41 17.54 -10.10
N SER A 172 7.24 16.98 -10.34
CA SER A 172 6.02 17.73 -10.61
C SER A 172 4.83 17.09 -9.88
N ARG A 173 4.24 17.81 -8.95
CA ARG A 173 3.04 17.37 -8.21
C ARG A 173 1.84 17.16 -9.13
N LEU A 174 1.74 18.01 -10.17
CA LEU A 174 0.70 17.85 -11.19
C LEU A 174 0.84 16.51 -11.92
N LEU A 175 2.07 16.14 -12.33
CA LEU A 175 2.30 14.86 -13.00
C LEU A 175 2.10 13.68 -12.05
N GLN A 176 2.45 13.79 -10.76
CA GLN A 176 2.17 12.75 -9.77
C GLN A 176 0.66 12.54 -9.59
N SER A 177 -0.11 13.60 -9.44
CA SER A 177 -1.57 13.56 -9.27
C SER A 177 -2.26 13.03 -10.53
N ALA A 178 -1.94 13.57 -11.71
CA ALA A 178 -2.51 13.10 -12.96
C ALA A 178 -2.10 11.65 -13.27
N GLY A 179 -0.82 11.31 -13.07
CA GLY A 179 -0.31 9.95 -13.22
C GLY A 179 -1.00 8.96 -12.28
N PHE A 180 -1.29 9.35 -11.05
CA PHE A 180 -2.04 8.53 -10.10
C PHE A 180 -3.46 8.23 -10.61
N LEU A 181 -4.19 9.24 -11.09
CA LEU A 181 -5.54 9.05 -11.64
C LEU A 181 -5.53 8.13 -12.86
N ILE A 182 -4.60 8.36 -13.79
CA ILE A 182 -4.46 7.51 -14.99
C ILE A 182 -4.12 6.07 -14.59
N MET A 183 -3.15 5.90 -13.67
CA MET A 183 -2.74 4.58 -13.21
C MET A 183 -3.88 3.86 -12.48
N TYR A 184 -4.66 4.57 -11.68
CA TYR A 184 -5.86 4.00 -11.04
C TYR A 184 -6.83 3.45 -12.10
N MET A 185 -7.16 4.23 -13.11
CA MET A 185 -8.06 3.78 -14.19
C MET A 185 -7.49 2.58 -14.96
N VAL A 186 -6.19 2.57 -15.23
CA VAL A 186 -5.54 1.47 -15.96
C VAL A 186 -5.50 0.19 -15.12
N THR A 187 -5.20 0.29 -13.82
CA THR A 187 -5.03 -0.88 -12.97
C THR A 187 -6.34 -1.46 -12.47
N THR A 188 -7.37 -0.64 -12.26
CA THR A 188 -8.68 -1.08 -11.77
C THR A 188 -9.71 -1.28 -12.89
N GLY A 189 -9.52 -0.65 -14.03
CA GLY A 189 -10.51 -0.58 -15.11
C GLY A 189 -11.74 0.29 -14.76
N ASN A 190 -11.73 0.97 -13.62
CA ASN A 190 -12.86 1.73 -13.11
C ASN A 190 -12.64 3.24 -13.22
N GLN A 191 -13.75 3.99 -13.29
CA GLN A 191 -13.71 5.44 -13.16
C GLN A 191 -13.30 5.85 -11.73
N PRO A 192 -12.53 6.95 -11.56
CA PRO A 192 -12.13 7.41 -10.23
C PRO A 192 -13.35 7.83 -9.41
N THR A 193 -13.49 7.27 -8.22
CA THR A 193 -14.49 7.73 -7.25
C THR A 193 -14.10 9.10 -6.69
N ILE A 194 -15.04 9.78 -6.03
CA ILE A 194 -14.74 11.06 -5.35
C ILE A 194 -13.55 10.94 -4.37
N PHE A 195 -13.41 9.80 -3.69
CA PHE A 195 -12.33 9.56 -2.75
C PHE A 195 -10.97 9.45 -3.43
N ILE A 196 -10.91 8.84 -4.61
CA ILE A 196 -9.69 8.77 -5.43
C ILE A 196 -9.32 10.15 -5.96
N VAL A 197 -10.30 10.96 -6.35
CA VAL A 197 -10.09 12.37 -6.74
C VAL A 197 -9.56 13.17 -5.55
N VAL A 198 -10.10 12.98 -4.35
CA VAL A 198 -9.59 13.62 -3.12
C VAL A 198 -8.15 13.19 -2.85
N ALA A 199 -7.80 11.91 -2.98
CA ALA A 199 -6.41 11.45 -2.85
C ALA A 199 -5.48 12.14 -3.85
N ALA A 200 -5.91 12.26 -5.12
CA ALA A 200 -5.16 12.95 -6.16
C ALA A 200 -4.98 14.45 -5.85
N LEU A 201 -6.01 15.12 -5.31
CA LEU A 201 -5.92 16.50 -4.85
C LEU A 201 -4.95 16.67 -3.68
N ILE A 202 -4.95 15.75 -2.72
CA ILE A 202 -3.98 15.78 -1.62
C ILE A 202 -2.55 15.61 -2.16
N ILE A 203 -2.32 14.72 -3.12
CA ILE A 203 -1.02 14.56 -3.79
C ILE A 203 -0.61 15.88 -4.48
N LEU A 204 -1.54 16.52 -5.19
CA LEU A 204 -1.31 17.78 -5.89
C LEU A 204 -0.92 18.92 -4.92
N LEU A 205 -1.63 19.02 -3.80
CA LEU A 205 -1.44 20.08 -2.79
C LEU A 205 -0.27 19.80 -1.83
N TYR A 206 0.33 18.62 -1.89
CA TYR A 206 1.43 18.25 -1.01
C TYR A 206 2.67 19.12 -1.25
N ASN A 207 3.08 19.88 -0.24
CA ASN A 207 4.15 20.88 -0.35
C ASN A 207 5.58 20.29 -0.21
N GLY A 208 5.73 18.99 0.04
CA GLY A 208 7.03 18.33 0.22
C GLY A 208 7.78 18.71 1.51
N LYS A 209 7.21 19.54 2.37
CA LYS A 209 7.85 19.97 3.62
C LYS A 209 7.54 18.98 4.74
N ARG A 210 8.56 18.70 5.54
CA ARG A 210 8.39 17.89 6.74
C ARG A 210 7.65 18.71 7.80
N GLY A 211 6.60 18.15 8.36
CA GLY A 211 5.91 18.77 9.50
C GLY A 211 6.80 18.85 10.75
N ASN A 212 6.46 19.74 11.66
CA ASN A 212 7.20 19.96 12.92
C ASN A 212 7.07 18.79 13.90
N LEU A 213 6.01 17.99 13.78
CA LEU A 213 5.77 16.83 14.66
C LEU A 213 6.56 15.61 14.16
N SER A 214 7.44 15.10 15.03
CA SER A 214 8.21 13.88 14.75
C SER A 214 7.44 12.63 15.19
N ILE A 215 6.33 12.34 14.53
CA ILE A 215 5.47 11.18 14.82
C ILE A 215 5.79 9.95 13.97
N LYS A 216 7.05 9.81 13.59
CA LYS A 216 7.52 8.73 12.70
C LYS A 216 7.05 7.34 13.14
N TYR A 217 7.20 7.01 14.43
CA TYR A 217 6.82 5.70 14.95
C TYR A 217 5.31 5.53 15.12
N PHE A 218 4.55 6.61 15.21
CA PHE A 218 3.10 6.57 15.27
C PHE A 218 2.51 5.87 14.04
N PHE A 219 2.95 6.23 12.84
CA PHE A 219 2.46 5.61 11.61
C PHE A 219 2.78 4.12 11.50
N TYR A 220 3.92 3.69 12.04
CA TYR A 220 4.28 2.29 12.07
C TYR A 220 3.42 1.48 13.04
N TRP A 221 3.20 2.01 14.25
CA TRP A 221 2.41 1.33 15.28
C TRP A 221 0.91 1.46 15.07
N PHE A 222 0.47 2.51 14.40
CA PHE A 222 -0.96 2.73 14.15
C PHE A 222 -1.62 1.53 13.48
N TYR A 223 -0.99 0.97 12.45
CA TYR A 223 -1.58 -0.14 11.68
C TYR A 223 -1.79 -1.41 12.52
N PRO A 224 -0.80 -2.02 13.18
CA PRO A 224 -1.04 -3.21 13.98
C PRO A 224 -1.93 -2.94 15.20
N VAL A 225 -1.83 -1.78 15.83
CA VAL A 225 -2.63 -1.44 17.02
C VAL A 225 -4.10 -1.24 16.66
N HIS A 226 -4.42 -0.48 15.60
CA HIS A 226 -5.82 -0.26 15.25
C HIS A 226 -6.52 -1.53 14.78
N ILE A 227 -5.84 -2.44 14.07
CA ILE A 227 -6.39 -3.76 13.71
C ILE A 227 -6.69 -4.56 14.98
N SER A 228 -5.75 -4.61 15.92
CA SER A 228 -5.94 -5.32 17.19
C SER A 228 -7.12 -4.76 18.00
N LEU A 229 -7.26 -3.43 18.05
CA LEU A 229 -8.37 -2.76 18.73
C LEU A 229 -9.71 -3.05 18.06
N LEU A 230 -9.77 -3.01 16.72
CA LEU A 230 -10.98 -3.33 15.98
C LEU A 230 -11.38 -4.80 16.18
N TYR A 231 -10.41 -5.71 16.15
CA TYR A 231 -10.67 -7.12 16.42
C TYR A 231 -11.18 -7.31 17.85
N GLY A 232 -10.51 -6.72 18.85
CA GLY A 232 -10.97 -6.78 20.25
C GLY A 232 -12.38 -6.23 20.44
N ALA A 233 -12.68 -5.09 19.82
CA ALA A 233 -14.03 -4.52 19.83
C ALA A 233 -15.05 -5.47 19.20
N SER A 234 -14.73 -6.12 18.09
CA SER A 234 -15.64 -7.09 17.42
C SER A 234 -15.98 -8.30 18.30
N LEU A 235 -15.11 -8.67 19.24
CA LEU A 235 -15.37 -9.76 20.19
C LEU A 235 -16.33 -9.35 21.33
N LEU A 236 -16.37 -8.04 21.66
CA LEU A 236 -17.25 -7.51 22.71
C LEU A 236 -18.71 -7.33 22.23
N PHE A 237 -18.91 -7.21 20.92
CA PHE A 237 -20.22 -7.01 20.31
C PHE A 237 -20.81 -8.30 19.68
N LYS A 238 -20.22 -9.46 19.96
CA LYS A 238 -20.76 -10.78 19.66
C LYS A 238 -21.64 -11.28 20.79
#